data_4155a4b894783168bd3aab66535182f6
#
_entry.id   4155a4b894783168bd3aab66535182f6
#
_cell.length_a   1.000
_cell.length_b   1.000
_cell.length_c   1.000
_cell.angle_alpha   90.00
_cell.angle_beta   90.00
_cell.angle_gamma   90.00
#
_symmetry.space_group_name_H-M   'P 1'
#
loop_
_entity.id
_entity.type
_entity.pdbx_description
1 polymer ?
#
loop_
_entity_poly.entity_id
_entity_poly.type
_entity_poly.pdbx_seq_one_letter_code
_entity_poly.pdbx_strand_id
1 'polypeptide(L)'
;SGSPMGVVSLGFNYNVKGWFLSANLNYYDRVYIDFSEYRRLSKSVTGYTQDNLDANGNYTWNAKMEDLNDKGGIFYDRQGNIIDTYSAKQEKAKGGFMLDASIGKYIRLKKGKSLSINLSVQNITNNRNLKTGGYEQNRSDNYNTGYPKPYRFSKNSKYYYANAINGFLNIGFKF
;
A
#
# COMPACT_ATOMS: atom_id res chain seq x y z
N SER A 1 -2.24 8.73 -3.21
CA SER A 1 -3.47 8.18 -3.80
C SER A 1 -3.43 6.66 -3.71
N GLY A 2 -4.37 6.02 -3.02
CA GLY A 2 -4.43 4.57 -2.84
C GLY A 2 -4.88 3.78 -4.08
N SER A 3 -4.72 4.32 -5.28
CA SER A 3 -5.12 3.64 -6.51
C SER A 3 -3.95 2.86 -7.13
N PRO A 4 -4.19 1.63 -7.63
CA PRO A 4 -3.18 0.89 -8.36
C PRO A 4 -2.84 1.59 -9.68
N MET A 5 -1.61 1.40 -10.17
CA MET A 5 -1.17 1.96 -11.44
C MET A 5 -1.90 1.36 -12.63
N GLY A 6 -2.37 0.16 -12.50
CA GLY A 6 -3.16 -0.55 -13.50
C GLY A 6 -3.94 -1.70 -12.88
N VAL A 7 -5.07 -2.02 -13.49
CA VAL A 7 -5.87 -3.19 -13.11
C VAL A 7 -6.20 -3.97 -14.39
N VAL A 8 -5.97 -5.26 -14.34
CA VAL A 8 -6.40 -6.20 -15.39
C VAL A 8 -7.38 -7.16 -14.77
N SER A 9 -8.54 -7.30 -15.40
CA SER A 9 -9.61 -8.18 -14.94
C SER A 9 -9.98 -9.20 -16.02
N LEU A 10 -10.08 -10.46 -15.63
CA LEU A 10 -10.60 -11.54 -16.46
C LEU A 10 -11.84 -12.08 -15.81
N GLY A 11 -12.97 -11.92 -16.49
CA GLY A 11 -14.29 -12.33 -16.01
C GLY A 11 -14.83 -13.56 -16.76
N PHE A 12 -15.47 -14.45 -16.02
CA PHE A 12 -16.21 -15.58 -16.54
C PHE A 12 -17.65 -15.55 -16.01
N ASN A 13 -18.62 -15.75 -16.90
CA ASN A 13 -20.04 -15.84 -16.54
C ASN A 13 -20.67 -17.03 -17.24
N TYR A 14 -21.42 -17.81 -16.47
CA TYR A 14 -22.15 -18.96 -16.98
C TYR A 14 -23.57 -19.00 -16.45
N ASN A 15 -24.55 -19.10 -17.36
CA ASN A 15 -25.95 -19.12 -17.01
C ASN A 15 -26.64 -20.31 -17.69
N VAL A 16 -27.22 -21.21 -16.91
CA VAL A 16 -27.95 -22.35 -17.44
C VAL A 16 -29.10 -22.80 -16.51
N LYS A 17 -30.30 -23.00 -17.05
CA LYS A 17 -31.45 -23.53 -16.30
C LYS A 17 -31.68 -22.87 -14.93
N GLY A 18 -31.49 -21.53 -14.88
CA GLY A 18 -31.67 -20.75 -13.66
C GLY A 18 -30.47 -20.79 -12.68
N TRP A 19 -29.40 -21.50 -12.96
CA TRP A 19 -28.13 -21.37 -12.32
C TRP A 19 -27.35 -20.23 -12.95
N PHE A 20 -26.67 -19.45 -12.12
CA PHE A 20 -25.67 -18.48 -12.58
C PHE A 20 -24.41 -18.64 -11.76
N LEU A 21 -23.30 -18.60 -12.46
CA LEU A 21 -21.98 -18.66 -11.91
C LEU A 21 -21.18 -17.52 -12.49
N SER A 22 -20.48 -16.78 -11.67
CA SER A 22 -19.49 -15.79 -12.13
C SER A 22 -18.18 -15.94 -11.36
N ALA A 23 -17.09 -15.64 -12.04
CA ALA A 23 -15.78 -15.57 -11.44
C ALA A 23 -15.00 -14.42 -12.07
N ASN A 24 -14.29 -13.64 -11.28
CA ASN A 24 -13.46 -12.53 -11.73
C ASN A 24 -12.07 -12.66 -11.11
N LEU A 25 -11.07 -12.85 -11.94
CA LEU A 25 -9.67 -12.78 -11.56
C LEU A 25 -9.15 -11.38 -11.84
N ASN A 26 -8.75 -10.68 -10.80
CA ASN A 26 -8.24 -9.34 -10.87
C ASN A 26 -6.75 -9.34 -10.55
N TYR A 27 -5.96 -8.72 -11.40
CA TYR A 27 -4.57 -8.37 -11.14
C TYR A 27 -4.47 -6.88 -10.90
N TYR A 28 -3.95 -6.50 -9.75
CA TYR A 28 -3.65 -5.12 -9.39
C TYR A 28 -2.15 -4.90 -9.55
N ASP A 29 -1.75 -3.91 -10.35
CA ASP A 29 -0.36 -3.48 -10.41
C ASP A 29 -0.03 -2.71 -9.12
N ARG A 30 1.20 -2.24 -9.05
CA ARG A 30 1.77 -1.52 -7.91
C ARG A 30 0.90 -0.33 -7.48
N VAL A 31 0.86 -0.08 -6.18
CA VAL A 31 0.21 1.10 -5.60
C VAL A 31 1.29 2.00 -5.01
N TYR A 32 1.24 3.29 -5.33
CA TYR A 32 2.09 4.28 -4.69
C TYR A 32 1.57 4.58 -3.28
N ILE A 33 2.49 4.59 -2.32
CA ILE A 33 2.20 5.01 -0.95
C ILE A 33 2.22 6.53 -0.89
N ASP A 34 1.22 7.14 -0.26
CA ASP A 34 1.16 8.59 -0.12
C ASP A 34 2.36 9.10 0.68
N PHE A 35 2.95 10.17 0.23
CA PHE A 35 4.15 10.72 0.84
C PHE A 35 3.94 12.15 1.35
N SER A 36 4.77 12.52 2.31
CA SER A 36 4.81 13.88 2.82
C SER A 36 5.75 14.73 1.97
N GLU A 37 5.21 15.63 1.18
CA GLU A 37 5.99 16.55 0.32
C GLU A 37 6.93 17.42 1.14
N TYR A 38 6.49 17.91 2.29
CA TYR A 38 7.31 18.75 3.16
C TYR A 38 8.59 18.07 3.65
N ARG A 39 8.57 16.75 3.80
CA ARG A 39 9.73 15.99 4.25
C ARG A 39 10.75 15.73 3.15
N ARG A 40 10.38 15.94 1.90
CA ARG A 40 11.25 15.82 0.73
C ARG A 40 11.86 17.14 0.29
N LEU A 41 11.51 18.23 0.96
CA LEU A 41 12.17 19.51 0.71
C LEU A 41 13.60 19.48 1.24
N SER A 42 14.51 20.14 0.51
CA SER A 42 15.91 20.25 0.90
C SER A 42 16.08 20.72 2.34
N LYS A 43 15.31 21.73 2.78
CA LYS A 43 15.33 22.22 4.16
C LYS A 43 14.99 21.15 5.19
N SER A 44 14.09 20.23 4.90
CA SER A 44 13.75 19.16 5.84
C SER A 44 14.86 18.15 6.01
N VAL A 45 15.63 17.91 4.97
CA VAL A 45 16.76 16.99 5.00
C VAL A 45 18.02 17.69 5.49
N THR A 46 18.29 18.94 5.04
CA THR A 46 19.44 19.74 5.47
C THR A 46 19.31 20.26 6.90
N GLY A 47 18.10 20.37 7.44
CA GLY A 47 17.92 20.68 8.87
C GLY A 47 18.57 19.65 9.80
N TYR A 48 18.84 18.46 9.32
CA TYR A 48 19.59 17.42 10.03
C TYR A 48 21.10 17.45 9.74
N THR A 49 21.54 18.34 8.87
CA THR A 49 22.93 18.41 8.40
C THR A 49 23.68 19.61 8.93
N GLN A 50 22.99 20.51 9.66
CA GLN A 50 23.67 21.55 10.38
C GLN A 50 24.53 20.91 11.48
N ASP A 51 25.72 21.39 11.59
CA ASP A 51 26.75 20.99 12.52
C ASP A 51 26.19 20.68 13.90
N ASN A 52 25.77 19.46 14.12
CA ASN A 52 25.36 19.01 15.43
C ASN A 52 26.62 18.64 16.19
N LEU A 53 26.98 19.47 17.14
CA LEU A 53 28.03 19.19 18.09
C LEU A 53 27.49 18.26 19.17
N ASP A 54 28.24 17.21 19.50
CA ASP A 54 28.00 16.46 20.73
C ASP A 54 28.34 17.34 21.97
N ALA A 55 28.07 16.82 23.15
CA ALA A 55 28.36 17.53 24.41
C ALA A 55 29.85 17.90 24.57
N ASN A 56 30.75 17.30 23.78
CA ASN A 56 32.19 17.54 23.76
C ASN A 56 32.62 18.47 22.62
N GLY A 57 31.66 19.03 21.88
CA GLY A 57 31.95 19.90 20.75
C GLY A 57 32.37 19.16 19.47
N ASN A 58 32.14 17.84 19.38
CA ASN A 58 32.45 17.09 18.18
C ASN A 58 31.22 17.01 17.28
N TYR A 59 31.42 17.20 15.99
CA TYR A 59 30.36 16.98 15.02
C TYR A 59 30.05 15.50 14.91
N THR A 60 28.80 15.18 14.90
CA THR A 60 28.38 13.82 14.81
C THR A 60 28.32 13.32 13.37
N TRP A 61 28.02 14.21 12.41
CA TRP A 61 28.03 13.91 10.99
C TRP A 61 27.74 15.16 10.14
N ASN A 62 28.16 15.12 8.87
CA ASN A 62 27.83 16.12 7.84
C ASN A 62 27.08 15.45 6.70
N ALA A 63 26.06 16.10 6.17
CA ALA A 63 25.44 15.65 4.94
C ALA A 63 25.92 16.52 3.78
N LYS A 64 26.53 15.89 2.81
CA LYS A 64 26.65 16.48 1.47
C LYS A 64 25.44 16.04 0.67
N MET A 65 24.62 17.00 0.32
CA MET A 65 23.48 16.76 -0.56
C MET A 65 23.91 17.01 -2.01
N GLU A 66 24.45 16.00 -2.61
CA GLU A 66 24.59 15.97 -4.05
C GLU A 66 23.28 15.43 -4.60
N ASP A 67 22.51 16.30 -5.26
CA ASP A 67 21.26 16.02 -5.94
C ASP A 67 20.12 15.45 -5.06
N LEU A 68 19.26 16.35 -4.63
CA LEU A 68 17.92 16.04 -4.11
C LEU A 68 16.95 15.57 -5.19
N ASN A 69 17.46 14.86 -6.15
CA ASN A 69 16.64 14.22 -7.16
C ASN A 69 16.21 12.84 -6.67
N ASP A 70 15.59 12.08 -7.53
CA ASP A 70 15.14 10.71 -7.29
C ASP A 70 16.20 9.74 -6.72
N LYS A 71 17.45 10.14 -6.62
CA LYS A 71 18.57 9.29 -6.20
C LYS A 71 18.79 9.29 -4.69
N GLY A 72 18.25 10.28 -3.98
CA GLY A 72 18.44 10.42 -2.54
C GLY A 72 19.69 11.21 -2.16
N GLY A 73 20.18 11.01 -0.96
CA GLY A 73 21.35 11.70 -0.43
C GLY A 73 22.30 10.76 0.29
N ILE A 74 23.55 11.20 0.45
CA ILE A 74 24.59 10.47 1.13
C ILE A 74 25.05 11.29 2.32
N PHE A 75 25.13 10.66 3.50
CA PHE A 75 25.61 11.28 4.72
C PHE A 75 27.01 10.78 5.06
N TYR A 76 27.89 11.69 5.38
CA TYR A 76 29.29 11.43 5.71
C TYR A 76 29.60 11.81 7.16
N ASP A 77 30.54 11.08 7.78
CA ASP A 77 31.18 11.50 9.02
C ASP A 77 32.24 12.59 8.76
N ARG A 78 32.91 13.07 9.84
CA ARG A 78 33.99 14.04 9.74
C ARG A 78 35.15 13.56 8.88
N GLN A 79 35.38 12.27 8.86
CA GLN A 79 36.49 11.62 8.16
C GLN A 79 36.16 11.40 6.68
N GLY A 80 34.92 11.69 6.24
CA GLY A 80 34.46 11.47 4.87
C GLY A 80 33.95 10.06 4.59
N ASN A 81 33.74 9.24 5.62
CA ASN A 81 33.15 7.93 5.44
C ASN A 81 31.62 8.03 5.31
N ILE A 82 31.04 7.19 4.49
CA ILE A 82 29.58 7.12 4.33
C ILE A 82 28.97 6.50 5.58
N ILE A 83 28.15 7.29 6.30
CA ILE A 83 27.43 6.84 7.49
C ILE A 83 26.10 6.23 7.10
N ASP A 84 25.39 6.86 6.17
CA ASP A 84 24.06 6.42 5.75
C ASP A 84 23.70 6.98 4.37
N THR A 85 22.72 6.35 3.76
CA THR A 85 22.11 6.80 2.50
C THR A 85 20.61 6.85 2.67
N TYR A 86 19.94 7.80 1.99
CA TYR A 86 18.48 7.82 1.94
C TYR A 86 17.98 7.92 0.51
N SER A 87 16.77 7.45 0.28
CA SER A 87 16.09 7.57 -0.99
C SER A 87 14.84 8.45 -0.84
N ALA A 88 14.75 9.49 -1.66
CA ALA A 88 13.58 10.35 -1.75
C ALA A 88 12.46 9.74 -2.63
N LYS A 89 12.70 8.56 -3.21
CA LYS A 89 11.72 7.89 -4.07
C LYS A 89 10.46 7.55 -3.30
N GLN A 90 9.33 7.80 -3.93
CA GLN A 90 8.04 7.35 -3.42
C GLN A 90 8.00 5.83 -3.37
N GLU A 91 7.57 5.30 -2.24
CA GLU A 91 7.43 3.85 -2.06
C GLU A 91 6.33 3.30 -2.94
N LYS A 92 6.58 2.13 -3.52
CA LYS A 92 5.62 1.38 -4.34
C LYS A 92 5.35 0.04 -3.66
N ALA A 93 4.10 -0.20 -3.30
CA ALA A 93 3.67 -1.51 -2.86
C ALA A 93 3.61 -2.48 -4.05
N LYS A 94 3.97 -3.73 -3.82
CA LYS A 94 3.87 -4.77 -4.85
C LYS A 94 2.41 -5.03 -5.18
N GLY A 95 2.14 -5.27 -6.46
CA GLY A 95 0.86 -5.72 -6.94
C GLY A 95 0.55 -7.17 -6.57
N GLY A 96 -0.63 -7.64 -6.95
CA GLY A 96 -1.05 -9.02 -6.70
C GLY A 96 -2.41 -9.34 -7.29
N PHE A 97 -2.82 -10.59 -7.10
CA PHE A 97 -4.07 -11.12 -7.61
C PHE A 97 -5.14 -11.23 -6.54
N MET A 98 -6.39 -11.04 -6.95
CA MET A 98 -7.59 -11.37 -6.18
C MET A 98 -8.57 -12.12 -7.07
N LEU A 99 -9.19 -13.14 -6.50
CA LEU A 99 -10.25 -13.92 -7.15
C LEU A 99 -11.55 -13.73 -6.38
N ASP A 100 -12.57 -13.31 -7.11
CA ASP A 100 -13.94 -13.18 -6.63
C ASP A 100 -14.83 -14.13 -7.40
N ALA A 101 -15.82 -14.74 -6.75
CA ALA A 101 -16.79 -15.56 -7.45
C ALA A 101 -18.18 -15.47 -6.82
N SER A 102 -19.19 -15.75 -7.62
CA SER A 102 -20.54 -15.92 -7.11
C SER A 102 -21.22 -17.09 -7.77
N ILE A 103 -22.10 -17.73 -7.02
CA ILE A 103 -22.97 -18.78 -7.49
C ILE A 103 -24.39 -18.52 -7.01
N GLY A 104 -25.35 -18.70 -7.87
CA GLY A 104 -26.74 -18.56 -7.47
C GLY A 104 -27.70 -19.38 -8.29
N LYS A 105 -28.91 -19.44 -7.76
CA LYS A 105 -30.01 -20.17 -8.36
C LYS A 105 -31.28 -19.34 -8.35
N TYR A 106 -31.90 -19.22 -9.50
CA TYR A 106 -33.25 -18.70 -9.65
C TYR A 106 -34.24 -19.85 -9.86
N ILE A 107 -35.24 -19.95 -8.98
CA ILE A 107 -36.26 -21.02 -8.99
C ILE A 107 -37.60 -20.37 -9.23
N ARG A 108 -38.26 -20.75 -10.31
CA ARG A 108 -39.65 -20.40 -10.58
C ARG A 108 -40.59 -21.33 -9.81
N LEU A 109 -41.46 -20.74 -9.03
CA LEU A 109 -42.48 -21.46 -8.27
C LEU A 109 -43.83 -21.31 -8.96
N LYS A 110 -44.82 -22.09 -8.50
CA LYS A 110 -46.21 -21.99 -9.01
C LYS A 110 -46.81 -20.61 -8.67
N LYS A 111 -47.83 -20.21 -9.43
CA LYS A 111 -48.59 -18.96 -9.23
C LYS A 111 -47.72 -17.67 -9.35
N GLY A 112 -46.77 -17.66 -10.27
CA GLY A 112 -45.96 -16.46 -10.54
C GLY A 112 -44.90 -16.15 -9.46
N LYS A 113 -44.76 -16.97 -8.42
CA LYS A 113 -43.79 -16.81 -7.37
C LYS A 113 -42.37 -17.21 -7.82
N SER A 114 -41.37 -16.65 -7.21
CA SER A 114 -39.98 -17.06 -7.47
C SER A 114 -39.11 -16.94 -6.24
N LEU A 115 -38.07 -17.77 -6.19
CA LEU A 115 -37.01 -17.74 -5.17
C LEU A 115 -35.68 -17.57 -5.88
N SER A 116 -34.88 -16.63 -5.39
CA SER A 116 -33.49 -16.45 -5.80
C SER A 116 -32.59 -16.65 -4.60
N ILE A 117 -31.51 -17.39 -4.80
CA ILE A 117 -30.46 -17.57 -3.77
C ILE A 117 -29.16 -17.27 -4.47
N ASN A 118 -28.33 -16.39 -3.87
CA ASN A 118 -27.03 -16.05 -4.40
C ASN A 118 -26.00 -16.00 -3.26
N LEU A 119 -24.91 -16.71 -3.43
CA LEU A 119 -23.71 -16.64 -2.59
C LEU A 119 -22.61 -15.97 -3.40
N SER A 120 -22.10 -14.85 -2.89
CA SER A 120 -20.93 -14.17 -3.44
C SER A 120 -19.78 -14.25 -2.45
N VAL A 121 -18.59 -14.55 -2.93
CA VAL A 121 -17.38 -14.64 -2.14
C VAL A 121 -16.31 -13.75 -2.77
N GLN A 122 -15.78 -12.83 -2.01
CA GLN A 122 -14.69 -11.96 -2.42
C GLN A 122 -13.37 -12.45 -1.82
N ASN A 123 -12.30 -12.22 -2.57
CA ASN A 123 -10.95 -12.63 -2.19
C ASN A 123 -10.87 -14.12 -1.78
N ILE A 124 -11.35 -15.03 -2.62
CA ILE A 124 -11.34 -16.49 -2.36
C ILE A 124 -9.92 -16.99 -2.07
N THR A 125 -8.92 -16.39 -2.69
CA THR A 125 -7.50 -16.70 -2.44
C THR A 125 -7.03 -16.29 -1.05
N ASN A 126 -7.84 -15.55 -0.31
CA ASN A 126 -7.52 -14.98 1.00
C ASN A 126 -6.18 -14.22 1.01
N ASN A 127 -5.90 -13.49 -0.07
CA ASN A 127 -4.66 -12.71 -0.19
C ASN A 127 -4.72 -11.47 0.70
N ARG A 128 -4.26 -11.60 1.93
CA ARG A 128 -4.17 -10.51 2.92
C ARG A 128 -2.90 -9.67 2.79
N ASN A 129 -1.97 -10.10 1.95
CA ASN A 129 -0.68 -9.42 1.79
C ASN A 129 -0.70 -8.38 0.67
N LEU A 130 -1.79 -8.32 -0.09
CA LEU A 130 -1.96 -7.31 -1.13
C LEU A 130 -2.15 -5.95 -0.49
N LYS A 131 -1.18 -5.07 -0.66
CA LYS A 131 -1.26 -3.69 -0.19
C LYS A 131 -2.13 -2.89 -1.15
N THR A 132 -3.18 -2.27 -0.62
CA THR A 132 -4.15 -1.47 -1.38
C THR A 132 -3.90 0.03 -1.26
N GLY A 133 -2.94 0.44 -0.47
CA GLY A 133 -2.55 1.83 -0.26
C GLY A 133 -1.70 1.98 0.99
N GLY A 134 -1.59 3.22 1.42
CA GLY A 134 -0.88 3.57 2.63
C GLY A 134 -0.34 4.99 2.59
N TYR A 135 0.32 5.39 3.64
CA TYR A 135 0.91 6.72 3.76
C TYR A 135 2.17 6.70 4.64
N GLU A 136 3.07 7.63 4.39
CA GLU A 136 4.21 7.88 5.26
C GLU A 136 3.75 8.61 6.53
N GLN A 137 4.15 8.08 7.69
CA GLN A 137 3.85 8.76 8.95
C GLN A 137 4.78 9.93 9.17
N ASN A 138 4.22 11.01 9.75
CA ASN A 138 4.98 12.19 10.16
C ASN A 138 5.75 11.98 11.48
N ARG A 139 6.35 10.81 11.68
CA ARG A 139 7.19 10.54 12.84
C ARG A 139 8.65 10.78 12.49
N SER A 140 9.39 11.48 13.36
CA SER A 140 10.83 11.55 13.25
C SER A 140 11.45 10.38 14.03
N ASP A 141 12.41 9.70 13.43
CA ASP A 141 13.15 8.61 14.09
C ASP A 141 14.20 9.13 15.10
N ASN A 142 14.27 10.45 15.30
CA ASN A 142 15.42 11.10 15.94
C ASN A 142 15.25 11.35 17.43
N TYR A 143 14.15 10.93 18.05
CA TYR A 143 13.82 11.39 19.39
C TYR A 143 14.63 10.79 20.54
N ASN A 144 15.40 9.72 20.35
CA ASN A 144 15.98 9.01 21.50
C ASN A 144 17.42 8.52 21.37
N THR A 145 18.20 8.96 20.39
CA THR A 145 19.54 8.36 20.20
C THR A 145 20.72 9.29 20.46
N GLY A 146 20.46 10.54 20.86
CA GLY A 146 21.53 11.54 21.06
C GLY A 146 22.27 11.94 19.77
N TYR A 147 22.05 11.21 18.68
CA TYR A 147 22.64 11.47 17.37
C TYR A 147 21.55 11.65 16.34
N PRO A 148 21.51 12.76 15.60
CA PRO A 148 20.58 12.92 14.50
C PRO A 148 20.90 11.89 13.41
N LYS A 149 19.91 11.03 13.12
CA LYS A 149 19.99 10.09 12.01
C LYS A 149 19.20 10.62 10.81
N PRO A 150 19.69 10.35 9.59
CA PRO A 150 18.93 10.72 8.41
C PRO A 150 17.54 10.09 8.44
N TYR A 151 16.55 10.85 8.03
CA TYR A 151 15.18 10.37 7.97
C TYR A 151 15.03 9.33 6.86
N ARG A 152 14.52 8.17 7.22
CA ARG A 152 14.22 7.10 6.26
C ARG A 152 12.74 7.09 5.92
N PHE A 153 12.38 7.63 4.77
CA PHE A 153 10.99 7.80 4.35
C PHE A 153 10.17 6.50 4.37
N SER A 154 10.72 5.41 3.88
CA SER A 154 10.03 4.13 3.81
C SER A 154 9.89 3.37 5.13
N LYS A 155 10.63 3.77 6.16
CA LYS A 155 10.67 3.04 7.44
C LYS A 155 9.40 3.22 8.27
N ASN A 156 8.74 4.35 8.11
CA ASN A 156 7.58 4.75 8.92
C ASN A 156 6.26 4.72 8.14
N SER A 157 6.22 4.01 7.03
CA SER A 157 4.99 3.89 6.24
C SER A 157 3.95 3.01 6.95
N LYS A 158 2.70 3.42 6.86
CA LYS A 158 1.53 2.62 7.19
C LYS A 158 0.90 2.10 5.92
N TYR A 159 0.42 0.86 5.95
CA TYR A 159 -0.16 0.22 4.78
C TYR A 159 -1.60 -0.17 5.04
N TYR A 160 -2.41 -0.03 4.01
CA TYR A 160 -3.71 -0.65 3.92
C TYR A 160 -3.59 -1.95 3.14
N TYR A 161 -4.33 -2.95 3.56
CA TYR A 161 -4.30 -4.26 2.94
C TYR A 161 -5.68 -4.63 2.42
N ALA A 162 -5.71 -5.54 1.46
CA ALA A 162 -6.94 -6.14 0.99
C ALA A 162 -7.68 -6.83 2.16
N ASN A 163 -8.99 -6.76 2.12
CA ASN A 163 -9.82 -7.49 3.07
C ASN A 163 -9.56 -9.00 2.96
N ALA A 164 -9.66 -9.69 4.08
CA ALA A 164 -9.67 -11.14 4.09
C ALA A 164 -10.82 -11.69 3.20
N ILE A 165 -10.81 -12.98 2.96
CA ILE A 165 -11.97 -13.65 2.35
C ILE A 165 -13.25 -13.25 3.09
N ASN A 166 -14.24 -12.83 2.34
CA ASN A 166 -15.55 -12.49 2.88
C ASN A 166 -16.64 -13.03 1.95
N GLY A 167 -17.78 -13.36 2.52
CA GLY A 167 -18.90 -13.92 1.79
C GLY A 167 -20.20 -13.18 2.11
N PHE A 168 -21.07 -13.12 1.12
CA PHE A 168 -22.37 -12.52 1.20
C PHE A 168 -23.44 -13.45 0.61
N LEU A 169 -24.43 -13.81 1.43
CA LEU A 169 -25.59 -14.62 1.00
C LEU A 169 -26.81 -13.73 0.84
N ASN A 170 -27.39 -13.75 -0.36
CA ASN A 170 -28.63 -13.06 -0.66
C ASN A 170 -29.72 -14.07 -0.95
N ILE A 171 -30.87 -13.93 -0.31
CA ILE A 171 -32.08 -14.73 -0.55
C ILE A 171 -33.22 -13.78 -0.86
N GLY A 172 -33.76 -13.87 -2.05
CA GLY A 172 -34.89 -13.08 -2.52
C GLY A 172 -36.10 -13.94 -2.79
N PHE A 173 -37.26 -13.55 -2.30
CA PHE A 173 -38.53 -14.18 -2.58
C PHE A 173 -39.48 -13.16 -3.19
N LYS A 174 -40.11 -13.55 -4.30
CA LYS A 174 -41.17 -12.79 -4.97
C LYS A 174 -42.46 -13.59 -4.92
N PHE A 175 -43.53 -12.97 -4.45
CA PHE A 175 -44.87 -13.56 -4.35
C PHE A 175 -45.89 -12.77 -5.17
#